data_974989b23bbd91b9774c9bac6f586061
#
_entry.id   974989b23bbd91b9774c9bac6f586061
#
_cell.length_a   1.000
_cell.length_b   1.000
_cell.length_c   1.000
_cell.angle_alpha   90.00
_cell.angle_beta   90.00
_cell.angle_gamma   90.00
#
_symmetry.space_group_name_H-M   'P 1'
#
loop_
_entity.id
_entity.type
_entity.pdbx_description
1 polymer ?
#
loop_
_entity_poly.entity_id
_entity_poly.type
_entity_poly.pdbx_seq_one_letter_code
_entity_poly.pdbx_strand_id
1 'polypeptide(L)'
;MAGFTYATLTTAIQNYTEVDTNVLTATITDQFIDNAEMRILRDIPLDAYKKQSIGNLVTGQNTINVPAKTLFVKGVQVYTSTTAATGANTWLEKKDESFLQEYVPSTESTKRAIPKYYAMFGGATGITDTTSGTLLLSPTPDNTYEFKIHYEAIPTGLSGSNTTTYVSQYFGNGL
;
A
#
# COMPACT_ATOMS: atom_id res chain seq x y z
N MET A 1 -9.10 6.87 -27.41
CA MET A 1 -7.68 6.77 -27.80
C MET A 1 -7.18 5.43 -27.28
N ALA A 2 -6.50 4.61 -28.09
CA ALA A 2 -5.94 3.36 -27.59
C ALA A 2 -4.72 3.73 -26.70
N GLY A 3 -4.64 3.13 -25.51
CA GLY A 3 -3.49 3.30 -24.64
C GLY A 3 -2.23 2.60 -25.20
N PHE A 4 -1.10 2.83 -24.54
CA PHE A 4 0.14 2.16 -24.90
C PHE A 4 0.27 0.82 -24.17
N THR A 5 0.80 -0.19 -24.90
CA THR A 5 1.42 -1.35 -24.28
C THR A 5 2.91 -1.08 -24.09
N TYR A 6 3.60 -1.90 -23.30
CA TYR A 6 5.06 -1.80 -23.14
C TYR A 6 5.77 -1.80 -24.51
N ALA A 7 5.42 -2.75 -25.39
CA ALA A 7 6.06 -2.86 -26.71
C ALA A 7 5.79 -1.64 -27.62
N THR A 8 4.57 -1.12 -27.62
CA THR A 8 4.23 0.05 -28.44
C THR A 8 4.85 1.33 -27.89
N LEU A 9 4.98 1.45 -26.57
CA LEU A 9 5.61 2.59 -25.91
C LEU A 9 7.13 2.60 -26.18
N THR A 10 7.81 1.46 -26.01
CA THR A 10 9.25 1.36 -26.28
C THR A 10 9.58 1.67 -27.74
N THR A 11 8.77 1.17 -28.69
CA THR A 11 8.93 1.50 -30.10
C THR A 11 8.68 2.99 -30.36
N ALA A 12 7.68 3.60 -29.73
CA ALA A 12 7.42 5.02 -29.87
C ALA A 12 8.58 5.89 -29.33
N ILE A 13 9.14 5.52 -28.16
CA ILE A 13 10.30 6.20 -27.59
C ILE A 13 11.50 6.13 -28.52
N GLN A 14 11.82 4.95 -29.06
CA GLN A 14 12.92 4.75 -30.00
C GLN A 14 12.75 5.58 -31.29
N ASN A 15 11.53 5.57 -31.84
CA ASN A 15 11.23 6.35 -33.04
C ASN A 15 11.31 7.87 -32.79
N TYR A 16 10.87 8.31 -31.61
CA TYR A 16 10.90 9.74 -31.24
C TYR A 16 12.33 10.24 -30.99
N THR A 17 13.16 9.42 -30.35
CA THR A 17 14.55 9.77 -30.02
C THR A 17 15.50 9.53 -31.19
N GLU A 18 15.06 8.81 -32.21
CA GLU A 18 15.91 8.35 -33.35
C GLU A 18 17.16 7.59 -32.89
N VAL A 19 17.07 6.89 -31.76
CA VAL A 19 18.20 6.18 -31.13
C VAL A 19 18.02 4.67 -31.26
N ASP A 20 19.09 4.01 -31.70
CA ASP A 20 19.11 2.55 -31.85
C ASP A 20 19.07 1.82 -30.49
N THR A 21 18.53 0.60 -30.50
CA THR A 21 18.47 -0.33 -29.36
C THR A 21 19.81 -0.64 -28.71
N ASN A 22 20.90 -0.45 -29.43
CA ASN A 22 22.28 -0.59 -28.92
C ASN A 22 22.65 0.52 -27.92
N VAL A 23 22.04 1.70 -28.04
CA VAL A 23 22.26 2.84 -27.14
C VAL A 23 21.13 2.93 -26.11
N LEU A 24 19.89 2.87 -26.57
CA LEU A 24 18.71 2.85 -25.71
C LEU A 24 18.32 1.38 -25.43
N THR A 25 19.05 0.75 -24.51
CA THR A 25 18.80 -0.65 -24.14
C THR A 25 17.46 -0.80 -23.41
N ALA A 26 16.90 -2.02 -23.39
CA ALA A 26 15.67 -2.31 -22.65
C ALA A 26 15.75 -1.88 -21.18
N THR A 27 16.89 -2.11 -20.53
CA THR A 27 17.12 -1.72 -19.12
C THR A 27 17.01 -0.20 -18.90
N ILE A 28 17.57 0.59 -19.82
CA ILE A 28 17.52 2.05 -19.75
C ILE A 28 16.09 2.53 -20.01
N THR A 29 15.42 1.94 -20.98
CA THR A 29 14.00 2.26 -21.29
C THR A 29 13.09 1.93 -20.11
N ASP A 30 13.28 0.77 -19.46
CA ASP A 30 12.53 0.38 -18.27
C ASP A 30 12.71 1.39 -17.14
N GLN A 31 13.95 1.85 -16.89
CA GLN A 31 14.22 2.88 -15.87
C GLN A 31 13.51 4.20 -16.16
N PHE A 32 13.45 4.62 -17.42
CA PHE A 32 12.73 5.84 -17.80
C PHE A 32 11.22 5.69 -17.61
N ILE A 33 10.66 4.55 -17.99
CA ILE A 33 9.23 4.25 -17.81
C ILE A 33 8.88 4.20 -16.33
N ASP A 34 9.66 3.49 -15.51
CA ASP A 34 9.45 3.41 -14.07
C ASP A 34 9.52 4.79 -13.40
N ASN A 35 10.49 5.60 -13.76
CA ASN A 35 10.62 6.96 -13.25
C ASN A 35 9.43 7.85 -13.65
N ALA A 36 8.94 7.72 -14.87
CA ALA A 36 7.79 8.47 -15.35
C ALA A 36 6.50 8.03 -14.62
N GLU A 37 6.27 6.72 -14.50
CA GLU A 37 5.11 6.19 -13.75
C GLU A 37 5.15 6.62 -12.28
N MET A 38 6.29 6.51 -11.61
CA MET A 38 6.45 6.94 -10.21
C MET A 38 6.24 8.45 -10.04
N ARG A 39 6.64 9.26 -11.00
CA ARG A 39 6.39 10.70 -10.98
C ARG A 39 4.90 11.01 -11.09
N ILE A 40 4.20 10.36 -12.04
CA ILE A 40 2.75 10.52 -12.21
C ILE A 40 2.01 10.10 -10.94
N LEU A 41 2.37 8.96 -10.33
CA LEU A 41 1.76 8.45 -9.11
C LEU A 41 1.95 9.38 -7.91
N ARG A 42 3.09 10.05 -7.83
CA ARG A 42 3.37 11.00 -6.77
C ARG A 42 2.58 12.31 -6.93
N ASP A 43 2.43 12.77 -8.17
CA ASP A 43 1.84 14.06 -8.45
C ASP A 43 0.30 13.97 -8.59
N ILE A 44 -0.22 12.80 -8.96
CA ILE A 44 -1.66 12.58 -9.18
C ILE A 44 -2.17 11.43 -8.30
N PRO A 45 -3.03 11.71 -7.31
CA PRO A 45 -3.66 10.66 -6.52
C PRO A 45 -4.71 9.92 -7.37
N LEU A 46 -4.37 8.73 -7.85
CA LEU A 46 -5.26 7.92 -8.66
C LEU A 46 -6.09 6.97 -7.79
N ASP A 47 -7.41 7.08 -7.88
CA ASP A 47 -8.33 6.20 -7.15
C ASP A 47 -8.17 4.72 -7.51
N ALA A 48 -7.67 4.43 -8.71
CA ALA A 48 -7.40 3.07 -9.19
C ALA A 48 -6.41 2.29 -8.31
N TYR A 49 -5.55 2.98 -7.56
CA TYR A 49 -4.54 2.36 -6.68
C TYR A 49 -4.94 2.34 -5.22
N LYS A 50 -6.12 2.84 -4.88
CA LYS A 50 -6.72 2.67 -3.56
C LYS A 50 -7.17 1.22 -3.39
N LYS A 51 -6.60 0.56 -2.41
CA LYS A 51 -6.87 -0.85 -2.09
C LYS A 51 -7.27 -1.01 -0.63
N GLN A 52 -7.86 -2.14 -0.34
CA GLN A 52 -8.15 -2.58 1.01
C GLN A 52 -7.57 -3.97 1.25
N SER A 53 -7.02 -4.18 2.41
CA SER A 53 -6.59 -5.48 2.91
C SER A 53 -7.43 -5.85 4.12
N ILE A 54 -7.90 -7.08 4.14
CA ILE A 54 -8.76 -7.61 5.21
C ILE A 54 -7.96 -8.69 5.94
N GLY A 55 -8.05 -8.71 7.26
CA GLY A 55 -7.43 -9.71 8.09
C GLY A 55 -8.08 -9.78 9.46
N ASN A 56 -7.61 -10.70 10.29
CA ASN A 56 -8.07 -10.84 11.66
C ASN A 56 -6.98 -10.41 12.63
N LEU A 57 -7.37 -9.68 13.67
CA LEU A 57 -6.50 -9.39 14.80
C LEU A 57 -6.24 -10.68 15.58
N VAL A 58 -5.09 -10.74 16.21
CA VAL A 58 -4.74 -11.84 17.11
C VAL A 58 -4.88 -11.34 18.54
N THR A 59 -5.62 -12.08 19.35
CA THR A 59 -5.78 -11.77 20.78
C THR A 59 -4.42 -11.64 21.46
N GLY A 60 -4.21 -10.52 22.13
CA GLY A 60 -2.95 -10.25 22.83
C GLY A 60 -1.81 -9.74 21.97
N GLN A 61 -1.98 -9.61 20.66
CA GLN A 61 -1.00 -9.01 19.75
C GLN A 61 -1.45 -7.60 19.36
N ASN A 62 -0.62 -6.61 19.70
CA ASN A 62 -0.92 -5.20 19.43
C ASN A 62 -0.34 -4.70 18.10
N THR A 63 0.14 -5.60 17.24
CA THR A 63 0.73 -5.24 15.96
C THR A 63 0.04 -5.95 14.80
N ILE A 64 -0.11 -5.26 13.68
CA ILE A 64 -0.55 -5.83 12.41
C ILE A 64 0.39 -5.39 11.28
N ASN A 65 0.60 -6.27 10.32
CA ASN A 65 1.47 -5.97 9.18
C ASN A 65 0.73 -5.15 8.13
N VAL A 66 1.41 -4.15 7.61
CA VAL A 66 0.94 -3.39 6.45
C VAL A 66 1.25 -4.19 5.18
N PRO A 67 0.32 -4.29 4.22
CA PRO A 67 0.55 -5.01 2.96
C PRO A 67 1.80 -4.50 2.23
N ALA A 68 2.48 -5.41 1.52
CA ALA A 68 3.62 -5.05 0.68
C ALA A 68 3.25 -4.00 -0.37
N LYS A 69 4.22 -3.22 -0.79
CA LYS A 69 4.05 -2.14 -1.79
C LYS A 69 2.96 -1.13 -1.40
N THR A 70 2.76 -0.88 -0.10
CA THR A 70 1.93 0.21 0.38
C THR A 70 2.69 1.52 0.32
N LEU A 71 2.13 2.52 -0.35
CA LEU A 71 2.67 3.88 -0.38
C LEU A 71 2.20 4.66 0.86
N PHE A 72 0.89 4.67 1.10
CA PHE A 72 0.28 5.36 2.24
C PHE A 72 -0.84 4.53 2.84
N VAL A 73 -0.90 4.45 4.17
CA VAL A 73 -2.08 3.97 4.89
C VAL A 73 -3.04 5.13 5.07
N LYS A 74 -4.24 5.01 4.50
CA LYS A 74 -5.30 6.02 4.59
C LYS A 74 -6.09 5.91 5.89
N GLY A 75 -6.26 4.69 6.39
CA GLY A 75 -6.96 4.43 7.64
C GLY A 75 -7.15 2.95 7.91
N VAL A 76 -7.54 2.67 9.13
CA VAL A 76 -7.80 1.30 9.61
C VAL A 76 -9.20 1.26 10.21
N GLN A 77 -9.96 0.24 9.84
CA GLN A 77 -11.25 -0.10 10.45
C GLN A 77 -11.12 -1.39 11.23
N VAL A 78 -11.79 -1.47 12.35
CA VAL A 78 -11.96 -2.71 13.13
C VAL A 78 -13.45 -2.98 13.29
N TYR A 79 -13.83 -4.23 13.13
CA TYR A 79 -15.20 -4.69 13.31
C TYR A 79 -15.39 -5.28 14.71
N THR A 80 -16.55 -5.07 15.30
CA THR A 80 -16.87 -5.62 16.63
C THR A 80 -17.14 -7.13 16.61
N SER A 81 -17.22 -7.70 15.41
CA SER A 81 -17.38 -9.13 15.18
C SER A 81 -16.15 -9.73 14.51
N THR A 82 -15.99 -11.03 14.60
CA THR A 82 -14.98 -11.79 13.87
C THR A 82 -15.25 -11.88 12.36
N THR A 83 -16.41 -11.41 11.92
CA THR A 83 -16.80 -11.31 10.50
C THR A 83 -17.32 -9.92 10.19
N ALA A 84 -16.80 -9.30 9.14
CA ALA A 84 -17.17 -7.94 8.72
C ALA A 84 -18.65 -7.81 8.32
N ALA A 85 -19.31 -8.93 8.00
CA ALA A 85 -20.70 -8.93 7.55
C ALA A 85 -21.72 -8.67 8.66
N THR A 86 -21.37 -8.89 9.94
CA THR A 86 -22.33 -8.88 11.06
C THR A 86 -21.99 -7.91 12.18
N GLY A 87 -20.81 -7.29 12.14
CA GLY A 87 -20.36 -6.36 13.19
C GLY A 87 -20.44 -4.89 12.78
N ALA A 88 -20.70 -4.02 13.75
CA ALA A 88 -20.47 -2.60 13.55
C ALA A 88 -18.97 -2.36 13.31
N ASN A 89 -18.63 -1.47 12.39
CA ASN A 89 -17.26 -1.06 12.15
C ASN A 89 -16.94 0.26 12.82
N THR A 90 -15.71 0.42 13.24
CA THR A 90 -15.20 1.66 13.82
C THR A 90 -13.87 2.00 13.16
N TRP A 91 -13.73 3.25 12.74
CA TRP A 91 -12.44 3.76 12.28
C TRP A 91 -11.53 3.97 13.48
N LEU A 92 -10.30 3.48 13.38
CA LEU A 92 -9.27 3.77 14.36
C LEU A 92 -8.71 5.17 14.11
N GLU A 93 -8.45 5.89 15.17
CA GLU A 93 -7.82 7.20 15.10
C GLU A 93 -6.30 7.05 15.05
N LYS A 94 -5.66 7.72 14.09
CA LYS A 94 -4.20 7.75 13.99
C LYS A 94 -3.63 8.65 15.07
N LYS A 95 -2.71 8.12 15.86
CA LYS A 95 -1.98 8.83 16.92
C LYS A 95 -0.48 8.62 16.77
N ASP A 96 0.29 9.33 17.54
CA ASP A 96 1.71 9.12 17.69
C ASP A 96 1.99 7.85 18.52
N GLU A 97 3.13 7.22 18.31
CA GLU A 97 3.53 6.03 19.04
C GLU A 97 3.64 6.30 20.55
N SER A 98 4.19 7.44 20.95
CA SER A 98 4.30 7.83 22.34
C SER A 98 2.96 7.88 23.05
N PHE A 99 1.92 8.42 22.38
CA PHE A 99 0.57 8.44 22.91
C PHE A 99 0.04 7.01 23.16
N LEU A 100 0.27 6.08 22.21
CA LEU A 100 -0.22 4.70 22.37
C LEU A 100 0.45 4.01 23.55
N GLN A 101 1.73 4.25 23.78
CA GLN A 101 2.49 3.71 24.90
C GLN A 101 2.00 4.24 26.26
N GLU A 102 1.62 5.52 26.31
CA GLU A 102 1.06 6.13 27.53
C GLU A 102 -0.40 5.73 27.77
N TYR A 103 -1.21 5.61 26.71
CA TYR A 103 -2.65 5.32 26.82
C TYR A 103 -2.93 3.97 27.43
N VAL A 104 -2.24 2.92 26.99
CA VAL A 104 -2.28 1.59 27.59
C VAL A 104 -0.88 1.01 27.64
N PRO A 105 -0.12 1.25 28.72
CA PRO A 105 1.30 0.86 28.81
C PRO A 105 1.50 -0.64 29.05
N SER A 106 0.45 -1.46 28.97
CA SER A 106 0.53 -2.90 29.26
C SER A 106 -0.27 -3.72 28.27
N THR A 107 0.27 -4.88 27.88
CA THR A 107 -0.41 -5.89 27.05
C THR A 107 -1.09 -6.98 27.88
N GLU A 108 -1.14 -6.81 29.20
CA GLU A 108 -1.78 -7.78 30.11
C GLU A 108 -3.26 -8.00 29.73
N SER A 109 -3.75 -9.20 29.98
CA SER A 109 -5.11 -9.59 29.60
C SER A 109 -6.20 -8.69 30.17
N THR A 110 -5.99 -8.15 31.37
CA THR A 110 -6.91 -7.24 32.08
C THR A 110 -7.00 -5.84 31.45
N LYS A 111 -6.05 -5.48 30.58
CA LYS A 111 -5.98 -4.18 29.90
C LYS A 111 -6.32 -4.26 28.41
N ARG A 112 -6.63 -5.46 27.93
CA ARG A 112 -7.02 -5.68 26.54
C ARG A 112 -8.44 -5.22 26.29
N ALA A 113 -8.66 -4.68 25.10
CA ALA A 113 -10.00 -4.27 24.64
C ALA A 113 -9.99 -4.13 23.11
N ILE A 114 -11.14 -3.82 22.54
CA ILE A 114 -11.22 -3.41 21.12
C ILE A 114 -10.28 -2.23 20.86
N PRO A 115 -9.36 -2.30 19.87
CA PRO A 115 -8.51 -1.19 19.50
C PRO A 115 -9.29 0.07 19.10
N LYS A 116 -8.79 1.23 19.50
CA LYS A 116 -9.35 2.55 19.15
C LYS A 116 -8.38 3.43 18.40
N TYR A 117 -7.09 3.20 18.62
CA TYR A 117 -6.02 4.01 18.07
C TYR A 117 -5.01 3.15 17.34
N TYR A 118 -4.32 3.75 16.37
CA TYR A 118 -3.17 3.12 15.71
C TYR A 118 -2.05 4.11 15.46
N ALA A 119 -0.83 3.62 15.44
CA ALA A 119 0.35 4.34 14.98
C ALA A 119 1.06 3.55 13.88
N MET A 120 1.74 4.28 12.99
CA MET A 120 2.63 3.66 12.00
C MET A 120 3.98 3.39 12.66
N PHE A 121 4.46 2.17 12.48
CA PHE A 121 5.77 1.76 12.96
C PHE A 121 6.53 1.03 11.86
N GLY A 122 7.82 1.32 11.72
CA GLY A 122 8.65 0.75 10.65
C GLY A 122 8.90 -0.76 10.75
N GLY A 123 8.56 -1.37 11.89
CA GLY A 123 8.83 -2.78 12.18
C GLY A 123 10.29 -3.05 12.55
N ALA A 124 10.52 -4.10 13.33
CA ALA A 124 11.85 -4.47 13.82
C ALA A 124 12.79 -4.98 12.72
N THR A 125 12.25 -5.49 11.62
CA THR A 125 13.00 -6.07 10.50
C THR A 125 13.08 -5.17 9.28
N GLY A 126 12.51 -3.96 9.37
CA GLY A 126 12.43 -3.05 8.22
C GLY A 126 11.36 -3.42 7.19
N ILE A 127 11.38 -2.73 6.08
CA ILE A 127 10.48 -2.96 4.95
C ILE A 127 10.98 -4.19 4.18
N THR A 128 10.11 -5.17 4.00
CA THR A 128 10.38 -6.37 3.21
C THR A 128 9.43 -6.46 2.02
N ASP A 129 9.69 -7.39 1.11
CA ASP A 129 8.79 -7.63 -0.03
C ASP A 129 7.39 -8.10 0.40
N THR A 130 7.26 -8.60 1.63
CA THR A 130 6.00 -9.10 2.18
C THR A 130 5.26 -8.10 3.05
N THR A 131 5.96 -7.05 3.55
CA THR A 131 5.34 -5.99 4.36
C THR A 131 5.96 -4.64 4.06
N SER A 132 5.14 -3.58 4.12
CA SER A 132 5.61 -2.19 4.02
C SER A 132 5.75 -1.51 5.39
N GLY A 133 5.73 -2.28 6.47
CA GLY A 133 5.81 -1.81 7.85
C GLY A 133 4.80 -2.47 8.75
N THR A 134 4.68 -1.96 9.95
CA THR A 134 3.79 -2.47 10.99
C THR A 134 2.95 -1.34 11.55
N LEU A 135 1.71 -1.62 11.88
CA LEU A 135 0.84 -0.75 12.66
C LEU A 135 0.82 -1.24 14.10
N LEU A 136 1.02 -0.32 15.02
CA LEU A 136 0.82 -0.53 16.45
C LEU A 136 -0.62 -0.17 16.80
N LEU A 137 -1.30 -1.02 17.55
CA LEU A 137 -2.69 -0.84 17.97
C LEU A 137 -2.77 -0.59 19.47
N SER A 138 -3.68 0.24 19.89
CA SER A 138 -3.98 0.46 21.32
C SER A 138 -5.47 0.69 21.53
N PRO A 139 -6.11 0.06 22.54
CA PRO A 139 -5.60 -1.06 23.37
C PRO A 139 -5.21 -2.29 22.58
N THR A 140 -4.45 -3.19 23.22
CA THR A 140 -4.18 -4.53 22.68
C THR A 140 -5.50 -5.30 22.52
N PRO A 141 -5.73 -5.99 21.40
CA PRO A 141 -6.98 -6.73 21.17
C PRO A 141 -7.24 -7.81 22.23
N ASP A 142 -8.47 -7.85 22.72
CA ASP A 142 -9.00 -8.88 23.65
C ASP A 142 -9.61 -10.07 22.91
N ASN A 143 -9.86 -9.94 21.61
CA ASN A 143 -10.43 -10.98 20.75
C ASN A 143 -9.90 -10.89 19.32
N THR A 144 -10.25 -11.88 18.49
CA THR A 144 -9.96 -11.93 17.06
C THR A 144 -10.98 -11.12 16.27
N TYR A 145 -10.84 -9.80 16.26
CA TYR A 145 -11.68 -8.93 15.45
C TYR A 145 -11.20 -8.89 14.01
N GLU A 146 -12.11 -8.80 13.06
CA GLU A 146 -11.76 -8.52 11.69
C GLU A 146 -11.35 -7.04 11.54
N PHE A 147 -10.31 -6.78 10.76
CA PHE A 147 -9.88 -5.43 10.43
C PHE A 147 -9.77 -5.23 8.92
N LYS A 148 -9.86 -3.98 8.50
CA LYS A 148 -9.55 -3.52 7.14
C LYS A 148 -8.54 -2.40 7.18
N ILE A 149 -7.47 -2.55 6.42
CA ILE A 149 -6.51 -1.48 6.13
C ILE A 149 -6.89 -0.89 4.78
N HIS A 150 -7.17 0.39 4.75
CA HIS A 150 -7.34 1.16 3.51
C HIS A 150 -6.01 1.83 3.20
N TYR A 151 -5.46 1.55 2.03
CA TYR A 151 -4.15 2.01 1.65
C TYR A 151 -4.06 2.35 0.17
N GLU A 152 -3.06 3.11 -0.17
CA GLU A 152 -2.68 3.37 -1.55
C GLU A 152 -1.49 2.48 -1.89
N ALA A 153 -1.65 1.66 -2.93
CA ALA A 153 -0.64 0.69 -3.33
C ALA A 153 0.27 1.28 -4.41
N ILE A 154 1.55 0.95 -4.34
CA ILE A 154 2.47 1.12 -5.46
C ILE A 154 2.10 0.06 -6.50
N PRO A 155 1.66 0.43 -7.71
CA PRO A 155 1.35 -0.55 -8.74
C PRO A 155 2.60 -1.28 -9.22
N THR A 156 2.40 -2.43 -9.84
CA THR A 156 3.46 -3.04 -10.63
C THR A 156 3.66 -2.21 -11.88
N GLY A 157 4.87 -1.72 -12.10
CA GLY A 157 5.24 -0.87 -13.23
C GLY A 157 5.04 -1.56 -14.59
N LEU A 158 5.02 -0.76 -15.64
CA LEU A 158 4.95 -1.24 -17.02
C LEU A 158 6.28 -1.89 -17.41
N SER A 159 6.22 -3.13 -17.87
CA SER A 159 7.43 -3.90 -18.23
C SER A 159 7.11 -4.97 -19.27
N GLY A 160 8.11 -5.68 -19.74
CA GLY A 160 7.92 -6.81 -20.65
C GLY A 160 7.04 -7.94 -20.07
N SER A 161 7.01 -8.10 -18.74
CA SER A 161 6.15 -9.07 -18.04
C SER A 161 4.80 -8.51 -17.63
N ASN A 162 4.69 -7.19 -17.42
CA ASN A 162 3.47 -6.46 -17.14
C ASN A 162 3.22 -5.46 -18.27
N THR A 163 2.61 -5.93 -19.34
CA THR A 163 2.56 -5.23 -20.63
C THR A 163 1.60 -4.05 -20.67
N THR A 164 0.77 -3.86 -19.65
CA THR A 164 -0.19 -2.75 -19.55
C THR A 164 -0.38 -2.34 -18.08
N THR A 165 -0.45 -1.04 -17.84
CA THR A 165 -0.82 -0.46 -16.54
C THR A 165 -2.00 0.48 -16.70
N TYR A 166 -2.62 0.88 -15.59
CA TYR A 166 -3.68 1.90 -15.64
C TYR A 166 -3.18 3.19 -16.28
N VAL A 167 -1.97 3.61 -15.92
CA VAL A 167 -1.36 4.82 -16.48
C VAL A 167 -1.12 4.67 -17.98
N SER A 168 -0.58 3.56 -18.44
CA SER A 168 -0.30 3.33 -19.87
C SER A 168 -1.57 3.26 -20.72
N GLN A 169 -2.67 2.78 -20.16
CA GLN A 169 -3.94 2.65 -20.87
C GLN A 169 -4.71 3.97 -20.97
N TYR A 170 -4.71 4.76 -19.92
CA TYR A 170 -5.55 5.96 -19.83
C TYR A 170 -4.77 7.27 -19.94
N PHE A 171 -3.48 7.25 -19.63
CA PHE A 171 -2.62 8.44 -19.63
C PHE A 171 -1.37 8.25 -20.51
N GLY A 172 -1.44 7.40 -21.53
CA GLY A 172 -0.30 7.04 -22.36
C GLY A 172 0.41 8.23 -23.02
N ASN A 173 -0.27 9.35 -23.25
CA ASN A 173 0.37 10.56 -23.78
C ASN A 173 1.14 11.36 -22.72
N GLY A 174 1.10 10.97 -21.47
CA GLY A 174 1.85 11.58 -20.37
C GLY A 174 3.12 10.81 -19.96
N LEU A 175 3.33 9.64 -20.55
CA LEU A 175 4.50 8.78 -20.32
C LEU A 175 5.68 9.16 -21.20
#